data_c7da3a7733f0ac89d2d057633e5a4b57
#
_entry.id   c7da3a7733f0ac89d2d057633e5a4b57
#
_cell.length_a   1.000
_cell.length_b   1.000
_cell.length_c   1.000
_cell.angle_alpha   90.00
_cell.angle_beta   90.00
_cell.angle_gamma   90.00
#
_symmetry.space_group_name_H-M   'P 1'
#
loop_
_entity.id
_entity.type
_entity.pdbx_description
1 polymer ?
#
loop_
_entity_poly.entity_id
_entity_poly.type
_entity_poly.pdbx_seq_one_letter_code
_entity_poly.pdbx_strand_id
1 'polypeptide(L)'
;MTMNSCADNSTKTNEADAVLENIFNRKSVRSFTSEPVSEEHIETMLKAAMAAPTAVNYQPWRFVVVTDRAQLDAMAEVLPYAKMLRQAPLAIVVCGETTWFDGKENPYWQQDCSAATENLLLAAEALGLGAVWTGVYPNMELAGPLGEFLGLPETVQPLCAIPIGHHDGTTKPRDKWKPENVHYGKW
;
A
#
# COMPACT_ATOMS: atom_id res chain seq x y z
N MET A 1 -0.52 -19.96 50.81
CA MET A 1 -0.10 -20.51 49.52
C MET A 1 -0.54 -19.52 48.47
N THR A 2 0.34 -18.62 48.11
CA THR A 2 0.11 -17.62 47.07
C THR A 2 0.71 -18.16 45.79
N MET A 3 -0.15 -18.54 44.82
CA MET A 3 0.29 -18.87 43.46
C MET A 3 0.60 -17.57 42.72
N ASN A 4 1.87 -17.29 42.48
CA ASN A 4 2.34 -16.29 41.57
C ASN A 4 1.98 -16.73 40.13
N SER A 5 1.06 -16.02 39.50
CA SER A 5 0.83 -16.10 38.08
C SER A 5 1.97 -15.33 37.39
N CYS A 6 3.04 -16.03 37.02
CA CYS A 6 3.94 -15.54 35.97
C CYS A 6 3.20 -15.62 34.65
N ALA A 7 2.47 -14.55 34.32
CA ALA A 7 1.96 -14.36 32.96
C ALA A 7 3.15 -14.20 32.02
N ASP A 8 3.16 -15.03 31.02
CA ASP A 8 4.17 -15.25 30.01
C ASP A 8 4.52 -13.95 29.25
N ASN A 9 5.59 -13.29 29.67
CA ASN A 9 6.10 -12.07 29.05
C ASN A 9 6.88 -12.37 27.75
N SER A 10 7.13 -13.66 27.46
CA SER A 10 7.90 -14.12 26.29
C SER A 10 7.10 -14.06 24.99
N THR A 11 5.79 -14.31 25.04
CA THR A 11 4.89 -14.23 23.88
C THR A 11 4.66 -12.79 23.41
N LYS A 12 4.55 -11.84 24.34
CA LYS A 12 4.35 -10.42 23.99
C LYS A 12 5.58 -9.76 23.36
N THR A 13 6.78 -10.11 23.81
CA THR A 13 8.05 -9.65 23.21
C THR A 13 8.18 -10.17 21.77
N ASN A 14 7.81 -11.41 21.52
CA ASN A 14 7.90 -12.02 20.19
C ASN A 14 6.91 -11.39 19.18
N GLU A 15 5.71 -11.03 19.61
CA GLU A 15 4.71 -10.35 18.74
C GLU A 15 5.14 -8.93 18.38
N ALA A 16 5.66 -8.16 19.33
CA ALA A 16 6.15 -6.79 19.08
C ALA A 16 7.36 -6.81 18.13
N ASP A 17 8.30 -7.72 18.33
CA ASP A 17 9.47 -7.88 17.49
C ASP A 17 9.08 -8.25 16.06
N ALA A 18 8.11 -9.14 15.86
CA ALA A 18 7.62 -9.52 14.54
C ALA A 18 7.00 -8.34 13.76
N VAL A 19 6.24 -7.49 14.45
CA VAL A 19 5.64 -6.28 13.83
C VAL A 19 6.73 -5.30 13.41
N LEU A 20 7.70 -5.01 14.29
CA LEU A 20 8.80 -4.09 13.99
C LEU A 20 9.71 -4.64 12.89
N GLU A 21 10.02 -5.92 12.91
CA GLU A 21 10.80 -6.58 11.87
C GLU A 21 10.12 -6.46 10.51
N ASN A 22 8.80 -6.67 10.43
CA ASN A 22 8.03 -6.50 9.21
C ASN A 22 8.12 -5.06 8.67
N ILE A 23 8.00 -4.06 9.56
CA ILE A 23 8.12 -2.64 9.18
C ILE A 23 9.52 -2.32 8.63
N PHE A 24 10.58 -2.80 9.30
CA PHE A 24 11.96 -2.53 8.91
C PHE A 24 12.40 -3.29 7.66
N ASN A 25 11.83 -4.48 7.43
CA ASN A 25 12.12 -5.32 6.26
C ASN A 25 11.38 -4.87 5.01
N ARG A 26 10.26 -4.12 5.14
CA ARG A 26 9.52 -3.65 3.99
C ARG A 26 10.41 -2.85 3.02
N LYS A 27 10.36 -3.22 1.77
CA LYS A 27 11.20 -2.70 0.69
C LYS A 27 10.40 -2.52 -0.60
N SER A 28 10.91 -1.69 -1.51
CA SER A 28 10.29 -1.47 -2.83
C SER A 28 10.85 -2.48 -3.82
N VAL A 29 10.07 -3.52 -4.12
CA VAL A 29 10.41 -4.58 -5.08
C VAL A 29 9.90 -4.19 -6.45
N ARG A 30 10.76 -4.34 -7.49
CA ARG A 30 10.46 -3.98 -8.88
C ARG A 30 10.75 -5.10 -9.88
N SER A 31 11.03 -6.30 -9.40
CA SER A 31 11.22 -7.50 -10.21
C SER A 31 10.35 -8.61 -9.64
N PHE A 32 9.51 -9.19 -10.45
CA PHE A 32 8.50 -10.15 -10.04
C PHE A 32 8.60 -11.42 -10.88
N THR A 33 8.18 -12.54 -10.31
CA THR A 33 7.92 -13.76 -11.04
C THR A 33 6.51 -13.71 -11.66
N SER A 34 6.22 -14.63 -12.57
CA SER A 34 4.88 -14.77 -13.17
C SER A 34 3.90 -15.56 -12.30
N GLU A 35 4.31 -15.99 -11.10
CA GLU A 35 3.48 -16.75 -10.19
C GLU A 35 2.29 -15.90 -9.73
N PRO A 36 1.05 -16.38 -9.85
CA PRO A 36 -0.13 -15.64 -9.44
C PRO A 36 -0.17 -15.38 -7.93
N VAL A 37 -0.72 -14.25 -7.54
CA VAL A 37 -1.05 -13.96 -6.14
C VAL A 37 -2.44 -14.55 -5.86
N SER A 38 -2.57 -15.29 -4.76
CA SER A 38 -3.84 -15.93 -4.38
C SER A 38 -4.93 -14.89 -4.02
N GLU A 39 -6.18 -15.23 -4.24
CA GLU A 39 -7.32 -14.39 -3.83
C GLU A 39 -7.33 -14.13 -2.32
N GLU A 40 -6.94 -15.11 -1.51
CA GLU A 40 -6.80 -14.97 -0.05
C GLU A 40 -5.76 -13.89 0.32
N HIS A 41 -4.61 -13.87 -0.34
CA HIS A 41 -3.59 -12.83 -0.13
C HIS A 41 -4.10 -11.45 -0.57
N ILE A 42 -4.80 -11.36 -1.71
CA ILE A 42 -5.40 -10.11 -2.18
C ILE A 42 -6.41 -9.58 -1.15
N GLU A 43 -7.31 -10.43 -0.68
CA GLU A 43 -8.31 -10.05 0.33
C GLU A 43 -7.66 -9.61 1.65
N THR A 44 -6.61 -10.31 2.08
CA THR A 44 -5.86 -9.97 3.30
C THR A 44 -5.21 -8.60 3.19
N MET A 45 -4.55 -8.28 2.06
CA MET A 45 -3.96 -6.97 1.81
C MET A 45 -5.01 -5.85 1.79
N LEU A 46 -6.18 -6.09 1.17
CA LEU A 46 -7.27 -5.11 1.14
C LEU A 46 -7.87 -4.88 2.53
N LYS A 47 -8.06 -5.92 3.33
CA LYS A 47 -8.50 -5.79 4.73
C LYS A 47 -7.50 -4.99 5.56
N ALA A 48 -6.21 -5.24 5.40
CA ALA A 48 -5.17 -4.48 6.07
C ALA A 48 -5.19 -2.99 5.66
N ALA A 49 -5.35 -2.71 4.36
CA ALA A 49 -5.48 -1.36 3.85
C ALA A 49 -6.69 -0.63 4.49
N MET A 50 -7.85 -1.27 4.53
CA MET A 50 -9.08 -0.72 5.10
C MET A 50 -9.05 -0.60 6.63
N ALA A 51 -8.07 -1.18 7.33
CA ALA A 51 -7.86 -1.00 8.75
C ALA A 51 -7.13 0.32 9.09
N ALA A 52 -6.70 1.09 8.10
CA ALA A 52 -6.05 2.38 8.30
C ALA A 52 -7.01 3.40 8.95
N PRO A 53 -6.51 4.36 9.76
CA PRO A 53 -7.33 5.47 10.25
C PRO A 53 -7.64 6.44 9.11
N THR A 54 -8.78 7.14 9.22
CA THR A 54 -9.15 8.24 8.32
C THR A 54 -9.68 9.43 9.08
N ALA A 55 -9.61 10.61 8.48
CA ALA A 55 -10.23 11.80 9.03
C ALA A 55 -11.73 11.54 9.26
N VAL A 56 -12.19 11.78 10.50
CA VAL A 56 -13.57 11.56 10.97
C VAL A 56 -14.17 10.19 10.61
N ASN A 57 -13.32 9.18 10.40
CA ASN A 57 -13.70 7.84 9.94
C ASN A 57 -14.48 7.85 8.62
N TYR A 58 -14.11 8.76 7.70
CA TYR A 58 -14.79 8.95 6.42
C TYR A 58 -14.58 7.79 5.43
N GLN A 59 -13.40 7.13 5.48
CA GLN A 59 -13.05 5.97 4.64
C GLN A 59 -13.17 6.26 3.13
N PRO A 60 -12.45 7.28 2.62
CA PRO A 60 -12.57 7.75 1.24
C PRO A 60 -11.96 6.78 0.22
N TRP A 61 -11.18 5.80 0.65
CA TRP A 61 -10.45 4.89 -0.23
C TRP A 61 -11.37 4.06 -1.12
N ARG A 62 -10.90 3.83 -2.33
CA ARG A 62 -11.42 2.87 -3.30
C ARG A 62 -10.23 2.09 -3.85
N PHE A 63 -10.44 0.81 -4.15
CA PHE A 63 -9.38 -0.04 -4.65
C PHE A 63 -9.81 -0.68 -5.96
N VAL A 64 -8.96 -0.58 -6.99
CA VAL A 64 -9.14 -1.30 -8.24
C VAL A 64 -8.08 -2.41 -8.29
N VAL A 65 -8.52 -3.67 -8.30
CA VAL A 65 -7.66 -4.85 -8.38
C VAL A 65 -7.56 -5.27 -9.84
N VAL A 66 -6.34 -5.33 -10.37
CA VAL A 66 -6.06 -5.68 -11.75
C VAL A 66 -5.16 -6.92 -11.79
N THR A 67 -5.67 -8.02 -12.35
CA THR A 67 -4.93 -9.28 -12.55
C THR A 67 -4.85 -9.68 -14.02
N ASP A 68 -5.66 -9.06 -14.88
CA ASP A 68 -5.62 -9.30 -16.31
C ASP A 68 -4.33 -8.78 -16.93
N ARG A 69 -3.61 -9.64 -17.65
CA ARG A 69 -2.30 -9.32 -18.23
C ARG A 69 -2.38 -8.16 -19.22
N ALA A 70 -3.41 -8.12 -20.05
CA ALA A 70 -3.55 -7.08 -21.06
C ALA A 70 -3.80 -5.70 -20.43
N GLN A 71 -4.59 -5.68 -19.34
CA GLN A 71 -4.81 -4.45 -18.56
C GLN A 71 -3.52 -3.98 -17.85
N LEU A 72 -2.76 -4.90 -17.23
CA LEU A 72 -1.49 -4.58 -16.59
C LEU A 72 -0.46 -4.04 -17.60
N ASP A 73 -0.39 -4.62 -18.81
CA ASP A 73 0.46 -4.13 -19.88
C ASP A 73 0.04 -2.75 -20.37
N ALA A 74 -1.26 -2.52 -20.54
CA ALA A 74 -1.79 -1.20 -20.90
C ALA A 74 -1.52 -0.14 -19.83
N MET A 75 -1.67 -0.47 -18.54
CA MET A 75 -1.29 0.42 -17.44
C MET A 75 0.21 0.76 -17.48
N ALA A 76 1.08 -0.16 -17.88
CA ALA A 76 2.51 0.10 -18.01
C ALA A 76 2.83 1.10 -19.14
N GLU A 77 1.96 1.26 -20.13
CA GLU A 77 2.09 2.33 -21.15
C GLU A 77 1.70 3.70 -20.60
N VAL A 78 0.63 3.75 -19.81
CA VAL A 78 0.13 4.99 -19.19
C VAL A 78 1.07 5.48 -18.08
N LEU A 79 1.70 4.55 -17.33
CA LEU A 79 2.51 4.85 -16.16
C LEU A 79 4.01 4.65 -16.45
N PRO A 80 4.77 5.69 -16.86
CA PRO A 80 6.15 5.57 -17.31
C PRO A 80 7.12 5.05 -16.23
N TYR A 81 6.77 5.25 -14.95
CA TYR A 81 7.57 4.80 -13.79
C TYR A 81 7.14 3.43 -13.25
N ALA A 82 6.12 2.80 -13.84
CA ALA A 82 5.57 1.51 -13.40
C ALA A 82 5.80 0.38 -14.43
N LYS A 83 6.92 0.40 -15.15
CA LYS A 83 7.25 -0.61 -16.18
C LYS A 83 7.28 -2.05 -15.66
N MET A 84 7.49 -2.24 -14.34
CA MET A 84 7.43 -3.56 -13.69
C MET A 84 6.02 -4.17 -13.71
N LEU A 85 4.96 -3.43 -14.04
CA LEU A 85 3.62 -3.96 -14.29
C LEU A 85 3.60 -5.02 -15.40
N ARG A 86 4.55 -4.96 -16.36
CA ARG A 86 4.71 -5.98 -17.39
C ARG A 86 5.13 -7.35 -16.85
N GLN A 87 5.66 -7.40 -15.62
CA GLN A 87 6.10 -8.63 -14.95
C GLN A 87 5.17 -8.99 -13.78
N ALA A 88 4.65 -7.99 -13.06
CA ALA A 88 3.80 -8.21 -11.90
C ALA A 88 2.50 -8.94 -12.29
N PRO A 89 2.11 -10.00 -11.56
CA PRO A 89 0.85 -10.71 -11.80
C PRO A 89 -0.37 -9.95 -11.27
N LEU A 90 -0.16 -8.93 -10.46
CA LEU A 90 -1.20 -8.16 -9.79
C LEU A 90 -0.79 -6.68 -9.71
N ALA A 91 -1.78 -5.79 -9.85
CA ALA A 91 -1.70 -4.42 -9.38
C ALA A 91 -2.93 -4.07 -8.56
N ILE A 92 -2.73 -3.31 -7.48
CA ILE A 92 -3.83 -2.66 -6.75
C ILE A 92 -3.65 -1.16 -6.93
N VAL A 93 -4.65 -0.51 -7.56
CA VAL A 93 -4.69 0.94 -7.68
C VAL A 93 -5.47 1.47 -6.49
N VAL A 94 -4.81 2.27 -5.65
CA VAL A 94 -5.45 2.94 -4.52
C VAL A 94 -5.96 4.28 -5.03
N CYS A 95 -7.26 4.47 -4.90
CA CYS A 95 -7.98 5.67 -5.30
C CYS A 95 -8.67 6.28 -4.08
N GLY A 96 -9.07 7.53 -4.17
CA GLY A 96 -9.81 8.21 -3.11
C GLY A 96 -10.92 9.09 -3.61
N GLU A 97 -12.01 9.13 -2.85
CA GLU A 97 -13.07 10.13 -2.99
C GLU A 97 -12.52 11.51 -2.64
N THR A 98 -12.56 12.43 -3.59
CA THR A 98 -12.03 13.79 -3.43
C THR A 98 -13.02 14.76 -2.79
N THR A 99 -14.25 14.31 -2.55
CA THR A 99 -15.33 15.11 -1.96
C THR A 99 -15.93 14.43 -0.74
N TRP A 100 -16.44 15.25 0.20
CA TRP A 100 -17.27 14.80 1.32
C TRP A 100 -18.69 14.44 0.86
N PHE A 101 -19.50 13.85 1.76
CA PHE A 101 -20.93 13.54 1.52
C PHE A 101 -21.77 14.76 1.12
N ASP A 102 -21.36 15.97 1.53
CA ASP A 102 -22.02 17.23 1.16
C ASP A 102 -21.51 17.85 -0.14
N GLY A 103 -20.67 17.12 -0.88
CA GLY A 103 -20.10 17.52 -2.15
C GLY A 103 -18.94 18.51 -2.06
N LYS A 104 -18.53 18.91 -0.86
CA LYS A 104 -17.34 19.78 -0.69
C LYS A 104 -16.06 18.97 -0.83
N GLU A 105 -14.97 19.67 -1.18
CA GLU A 105 -13.64 19.07 -1.25
C GLU A 105 -13.25 18.39 0.06
N ASN A 106 -12.74 17.15 -0.04
CA ASN A 106 -12.15 16.41 1.07
C ASN A 106 -10.63 16.62 1.07
N PRO A 107 -10.07 17.50 1.91
CA PRO A 107 -8.64 17.81 1.89
C PRO A 107 -7.76 16.69 2.49
N TYR A 108 -8.37 15.66 3.09
CA TYR A 108 -7.66 14.58 3.79
C TYR A 108 -7.57 13.28 2.98
N TRP A 109 -8.27 13.18 1.84
CA TRP A 109 -8.34 11.93 1.09
C TRP A 109 -6.96 11.35 0.73
N GLN A 110 -5.98 12.20 0.43
CA GLN A 110 -4.62 11.77 0.10
C GLN A 110 -3.91 11.16 1.31
N GLN A 111 -4.06 11.77 2.49
CA GLN A 111 -3.47 11.28 3.73
C GLN A 111 -4.10 9.95 4.14
N ASP A 112 -5.43 9.88 4.09
CA ASP A 112 -6.22 8.68 4.40
C ASP A 112 -5.84 7.51 3.48
N CYS A 113 -5.82 7.75 2.17
CA CYS A 113 -5.41 6.74 1.18
C CYS A 113 -3.93 6.39 1.27
N SER A 114 -3.05 7.32 1.70
CA SER A 114 -1.63 7.03 1.96
C SER A 114 -1.45 6.10 3.16
N ALA A 115 -2.22 6.31 4.24
CA ALA A 115 -2.20 5.40 5.39
C ALA A 115 -2.67 3.99 4.99
N ALA A 116 -3.75 3.89 4.20
CA ALA A 116 -4.23 2.62 3.66
C ALA A 116 -3.18 1.94 2.76
N THR A 117 -2.48 2.73 1.94
CA THR A 117 -1.42 2.22 1.06
C THR A 117 -0.25 1.63 1.86
N GLU A 118 0.21 2.30 2.92
CA GLU A 118 1.30 1.75 3.74
C GLU A 118 0.88 0.45 4.44
N ASN A 119 -0.34 0.37 4.98
CA ASN A 119 -0.86 -0.88 5.53
C ASN A 119 -0.87 -2.02 4.49
N LEU A 120 -1.27 -1.72 3.24
CA LEU A 120 -1.23 -2.68 2.14
C LEU A 120 0.19 -3.17 1.86
N LEU A 121 1.17 -2.26 1.82
CA LEU A 121 2.58 -2.60 1.60
C LEU A 121 3.17 -3.45 2.73
N LEU A 122 2.80 -3.16 3.97
CA LEU A 122 3.20 -3.95 5.14
C LEU A 122 2.57 -5.34 5.12
N ALA A 123 1.30 -5.44 4.71
CA ALA A 123 0.64 -6.73 4.55
C ALA A 123 1.29 -7.58 3.44
N ALA A 124 1.65 -6.96 2.31
CA ALA A 124 2.39 -7.65 1.24
C ALA A 124 3.73 -8.21 1.75
N GLU A 125 4.51 -7.44 2.50
CA GLU A 125 5.77 -7.89 3.10
C GLU A 125 5.54 -9.05 4.06
N ALA A 126 4.53 -8.97 4.95
CA ALA A 126 4.19 -10.03 5.91
C ALA A 126 3.77 -11.34 5.23
N LEU A 127 3.18 -11.25 4.03
CA LEU A 127 2.78 -12.39 3.20
C LEU A 127 3.94 -12.93 2.33
N GLY A 128 5.15 -12.38 2.45
CA GLY A 128 6.31 -12.76 1.63
C GLY A 128 6.23 -12.28 0.18
N LEU A 129 5.34 -11.32 -0.11
CA LEU A 129 5.19 -10.73 -1.43
C LEU A 129 6.06 -9.48 -1.58
N GLY A 130 6.50 -9.22 -2.81
CA GLY A 130 7.09 -7.95 -3.19
C GLY A 130 6.03 -6.95 -3.63
N ALA A 131 6.22 -5.68 -3.24
CA ALA A 131 5.37 -4.59 -3.69
C ALA A 131 6.16 -3.29 -3.84
N VAL A 132 5.64 -2.35 -4.61
CA VAL A 132 6.21 -1.00 -4.71
C VAL A 132 5.13 0.05 -4.92
N TRP A 133 5.22 1.15 -4.21
CA TRP A 133 4.40 2.34 -4.43
C TRP A 133 4.88 3.07 -5.68
N THR A 134 4.05 3.15 -6.72
CA THR A 134 4.27 4.01 -7.87
C THR A 134 3.26 5.16 -7.82
N GLY A 135 3.77 6.39 -7.59
CA GLY A 135 2.93 7.58 -7.44
C GLY A 135 2.22 7.94 -8.75
N VAL A 136 0.97 8.35 -8.63
CA VAL A 136 0.14 8.85 -9.74
C VAL A 136 -0.28 10.28 -9.44
N TYR A 137 -1.10 10.51 -8.41
CA TYR A 137 -1.44 11.85 -7.95
C TYR A 137 -0.23 12.48 -7.21
N PRO A 138 0.02 13.80 -7.28
CA PRO A 138 -0.80 14.85 -7.91
C PRO A 138 -0.50 15.12 -9.39
N ASN A 139 0.21 14.23 -10.09
CA ASN A 139 0.48 14.44 -11.51
C ASN A 139 -0.75 14.11 -12.34
N MET A 140 -1.49 15.14 -12.76
CA MET A 140 -2.73 14.99 -13.51
C MET A 140 -2.52 14.43 -14.93
N GLU A 141 -1.30 14.56 -15.49
CA GLU A 141 -0.94 13.92 -16.76
C GLU A 141 -0.89 12.38 -16.65
N LEU A 142 -0.75 11.84 -15.43
CA LEU A 142 -0.85 10.42 -15.15
C LEU A 142 -2.22 10.04 -14.59
N ALA A 143 -2.76 10.84 -13.66
CA ALA A 143 -4.01 10.54 -12.97
C ALA A 143 -5.22 10.54 -13.90
N GLY A 144 -5.31 11.53 -14.80
CA GLY A 144 -6.40 11.65 -15.78
C GLY A 144 -6.49 10.41 -16.69
N PRO A 145 -5.42 10.08 -17.47
CA PRO A 145 -5.45 8.92 -18.35
C PRO A 145 -5.63 7.59 -17.62
N LEU A 146 -5.06 7.42 -16.42
CA LEU A 146 -5.28 6.21 -15.63
C LEU A 146 -6.72 6.12 -15.13
N GLY A 147 -7.30 7.24 -14.67
CA GLY A 147 -8.69 7.30 -14.23
C GLY A 147 -9.66 6.96 -15.35
N GLU A 148 -9.44 7.51 -16.55
CA GLU A 148 -10.22 7.20 -17.74
C GLU A 148 -10.08 5.72 -18.13
N PHE A 149 -8.87 5.20 -18.16
CA PHE A 149 -8.59 3.78 -18.46
C PHE A 149 -9.31 2.84 -17.50
N LEU A 150 -9.36 3.18 -16.21
CA LEU A 150 -10.02 2.36 -15.18
C LEU A 150 -11.53 2.65 -15.06
N GLY A 151 -12.08 3.62 -15.78
CA GLY A 151 -13.48 4.01 -15.70
C GLY A 151 -13.88 4.62 -14.35
N LEU A 152 -12.97 5.36 -13.71
CA LEU A 152 -13.25 5.97 -12.41
C LEU A 152 -14.29 7.09 -12.53
N PRO A 153 -15.21 7.25 -11.54
CA PRO A 153 -16.07 8.40 -11.45
C PRO A 153 -15.28 9.72 -11.30
N GLU A 154 -15.84 10.86 -11.70
CA GLU A 154 -15.18 12.18 -11.61
C GLU A 154 -14.75 12.55 -10.19
N THR A 155 -15.47 12.08 -9.17
CA THR A 155 -15.16 12.31 -7.75
C THR A 155 -14.06 11.43 -7.21
N VAL A 156 -13.57 10.45 -7.97
CA VAL A 156 -12.57 9.48 -7.54
C VAL A 156 -11.26 9.69 -8.29
N GLN A 157 -10.17 9.91 -7.57
CA GLN A 157 -8.85 10.11 -8.14
C GLN A 157 -7.90 8.96 -7.78
N PRO A 158 -7.10 8.44 -8.73
CA PRO A 158 -6.09 7.43 -8.43
C PRO A 158 -4.89 8.09 -7.74
N LEU A 159 -4.60 7.67 -6.49
CA LEU A 159 -3.45 8.14 -5.72
C LEU A 159 -2.16 7.49 -6.21
N CYS A 160 -2.18 6.18 -6.34
CA CYS A 160 -1.01 5.39 -6.72
C CYS A 160 -1.40 4.03 -7.30
N ALA A 161 -0.49 3.42 -8.04
CA ALA A 161 -0.59 2.03 -8.45
C ALA A 161 0.47 1.19 -7.72
N ILE A 162 0.10 0.03 -7.22
CA ILE A 162 0.96 -0.87 -6.46
C ILE A 162 1.12 -2.18 -7.23
N PRO A 163 2.18 -2.36 -8.04
CA PRO A 163 2.55 -3.66 -8.57
C PRO A 163 2.92 -4.62 -7.44
N ILE A 164 2.39 -5.85 -7.46
CA ILE A 164 2.56 -6.85 -6.40
C ILE A 164 2.81 -8.21 -7.05
N GLY A 165 3.67 -9.03 -6.42
CA GLY A 165 3.92 -10.39 -6.87
C GLY A 165 5.00 -11.09 -6.04
N HIS A 166 5.22 -12.36 -6.33
CA HIS A 166 6.36 -13.10 -5.81
C HIS A 166 7.67 -12.56 -6.41
N HIS A 167 8.77 -12.65 -5.66
CA HIS A 167 10.07 -12.10 -6.05
C HIS A 167 11.23 -13.02 -5.60
N ASP A 168 12.41 -12.79 -6.15
CA ASP A 168 13.61 -13.60 -5.93
C ASP A 168 14.36 -13.33 -4.61
N GLY A 169 13.89 -12.39 -3.81
CA GLY A 169 14.50 -12.01 -2.53
C GLY A 169 15.80 -11.19 -2.64
N THR A 170 16.22 -10.78 -3.85
CA THR A 170 17.49 -10.03 -4.04
C THR A 170 17.43 -8.60 -3.54
N THR A 171 16.23 -7.98 -3.53
CA THR A 171 16.02 -6.62 -3.01
C THR A 171 16.20 -6.59 -1.50
N LYS A 172 17.02 -5.67 -1.00
CA LYS A 172 17.27 -5.49 0.45
C LYS A 172 16.61 -4.22 0.97
N PRO A 173 16.15 -4.22 2.24
CA PRO A 173 15.71 -3.00 2.90
C PRO A 173 16.87 -2.02 3.04
N ARG A 174 16.55 -0.73 3.16
CA ARG A 174 17.55 0.33 3.37
C ARG A 174 17.35 0.90 4.76
N ASP A 175 18.45 1.09 5.47
CA ASP A 175 18.46 1.92 6.67
C ASP A 175 18.18 3.37 6.27
N LYS A 176 17.16 3.95 6.88
CA LYS A 176 16.70 5.32 6.64
C LYS A 176 16.72 6.17 7.90
N TRP A 177 17.26 5.61 9.02
CA TRP A 177 17.33 6.34 10.26
C TRP A 177 18.25 7.55 10.14
N LYS A 178 17.72 8.72 10.49
CA LYS A 178 18.43 10.01 10.48
C LYS A 178 18.07 10.76 11.75
N PRO A 179 18.91 10.67 12.79
CA PRO A 179 18.64 11.33 14.08
C PRO A 179 18.51 12.84 13.93
N GLU A 180 19.17 13.45 12.94
CA GLU A 180 19.08 14.87 12.63
C GLU A 180 17.68 15.35 12.20
N ASN A 181 16.80 14.42 11.82
CA ASN A 181 15.39 14.73 11.50
C ASN A 181 14.48 14.71 12.73
N VAL A 182 15.02 14.44 13.93
CA VAL A 182 14.24 14.35 15.17
C VAL A 182 14.49 15.58 16.03
N HIS A 183 13.45 16.35 16.27
CA HIS A 183 13.49 17.55 17.10
C HIS A 183 12.62 17.37 18.33
N TYR A 184 13.14 17.65 19.52
CA TYR A 184 12.43 17.49 20.79
C TYR A 184 11.89 18.84 21.26
N GLY A 185 10.56 18.92 21.39
CA GLY A 185 9.86 20.10 21.89
C GLY A 185 9.66 21.19 20.83
N LYS A 186 10.70 21.66 20.20
CA LYS A 186 10.67 22.68 19.14
C LYS A 186 11.62 22.33 18.02
N TRP A 187 11.37 22.89 16.83
CA TRP A 187 12.26 22.85 15.69
C TRP A 187 13.56 23.61 15.99
#